data_2c93b1c056f57617fe8cb131a1bb7510
#
_entry.id   2c93b1c056f57617fe8cb131a1bb7510
#
_cell.length_a   1.000
_cell.length_b   1.000
_cell.length_c   1.000
_cell.angle_alpha   90.00
_cell.angle_beta   90.00
_cell.angle_gamma   90.00
#
_symmetry.space_group_name_H-M   'P 1'
#
loop_
_entity.id
_entity.type
_entity.pdbx_description
1 polymer ?
#
loop_
_entity_poly.entity_id
_entity_poly.type
_entity_poly.pdbx_seq_one_letter_code
_entity_poly.pdbx_strand_id
1 'polypeptide(L)'
;MITIQTYTRAKSLEEAYQLNQNRRNRVIGGMLWVKTGSGSVNTAIDLCDLGLDGIEENDEAFSIGASVTLRQLETHERLAAYTCGAVRNAVKDIVGVQFRNMATVGGSIWGRFGFSDVLTVFLSMDCDVELYRGGVMPLERFAAMDYNRDILVRLIVRKTPGRFAYQSMRNQRTDFPVIACAVSEVGGAYRAVIGARPGRAMVVRDEECLLAGGVTPESARAFAGFVAGRVPTQSNVRGSAQYRTQLVRVLTERAALELAEVE
;
A
#
# COMPACT_ATOMS: atom_id res chain seq x y z
N MET A 1 20.64 13.63 -12.05
CA MET A 1 19.46 13.65 -12.96
C MET A 1 19.44 12.35 -13.73
N ILE A 2 18.28 11.72 -13.89
CA ILE A 2 18.14 10.51 -14.72
C ILE A 2 18.13 10.89 -16.20
N THR A 3 18.81 10.08 -17.04
CA THR A 3 18.81 10.23 -18.50
C THR A 3 18.06 9.06 -19.12
N ILE A 4 17.07 9.33 -19.94
CA ILE A 4 16.29 8.34 -20.68
C ILE A 4 16.68 8.45 -22.15
N GLN A 5 17.17 7.35 -22.75
CA GLN A 5 17.60 7.34 -24.15
C GLN A 5 16.43 7.15 -25.10
N THR A 6 15.49 6.28 -24.74
CA THR A 6 14.31 5.95 -25.57
C THR A 6 13.06 5.90 -24.70
N TYR A 7 11.94 6.35 -25.25
CA TYR A 7 10.62 6.22 -24.65
C TYR A 7 9.74 5.38 -25.56
N THR A 8 9.06 4.39 -24.98
CA THR A 8 8.18 3.46 -25.70
C THR A 8 6.86 3.31 -24.98
N ARG A 9 5.76 3.57 -25.66
CA ARG A 9 4.41 3.19 -25.22
C ARG A 9 4.16 1.74 -25.66
N ALA A 10 4.07 0.83 -24.71
CA ALA A 10 3.84 -0.57 -25.00
C ALA A 10 2.43 -0.78 -25.55
N LYS A 11 2.30 -1.60 -26.61
CA LYS A 11 1.03 -1.92 -27.26
C LYS A 11 0.35 -3.15 -26.67
N SER A 12 1.07 -3.91 -25.85
CA SER A 12 0.57 -5.10 -25.15
C SER A 12 1.38 -5.38 -23.89
N LEU A 13 0.81 -6.17 -22.97
CA LEU A 13 1.53 -6.68 -21.80
C LEU A 13 2.72 -7.54 -22.19
N GLU A 14 2.60 -8.32 -23.28
CA GLU A 14 3.72 -9.11 -23.81
C GLU A 14 4.88 -8.23 -24.23
N GLU A 15 4.63 -7.17 -25.00
CA GLU A 15 5.67 -6.24 -25.44
C GLU A 15 6.31 -5.55 -24.22
N ALA A 16 5.51 -5.08 -23.26
CA ALA A 16 6.00 -4.48 -22.03
C ALA A 16 6.91 -5.45 -21.26
N TYR A 17 6.47 -6.70 -21.13
CA TYR A 17 7.24 -7.74 -20.45
C TYR A 17 8.57 -8.01 -21.16
N GLN A 18 8.56 -8.22 -22.47
CA GLN A 18 9.77 -8.50 -23.26
C GLN A 18 10.76 -7.34 -23.16
N LEU A 19 10.32 -6.11 -23.32
CA LEU A 19 11.16 -4.92 -23.15
C LEU A 19 11.74 -4.84 -21.72
N ASN A 20 10.94 -5.20 -20.71
CA ASN A 20 11.37 -5.14 -19.31
C ASN A 20 12.42 -6.19 -18.94
N GLN A 21 12.64 -7.26 -19.74
CA GLN A 21 13.71 -8.24 -19.47
C GLN A 21 15.11 -7.63 -19.59
N ASN A 22 15.28 -6.56 -20.36
CA ASN A 22 16.54 -5.81 -20.37
C ASN A 22 16.70 -5.02 -19.07
N ARG A 23 17.75 -5.28 -18.29
CA ARG A 23 18.03 -4.61 -17.00
C ARG A 23 18.21 -3.11 -17.08
N ARG A 24 18.54 -2.57 -18.25
CA ARG A 24 18.69 -1.13 -18.50
C ARG A 24 17.36 -0.45 -18.83
N ASN A 25 16.29 -1.23 -19.08
CA ASN A 25 14.96 -0.70 -19.32
C ASN A 25 14.19 -0.60 -17.99
N ARG A 26 13.20 0.28 -17.95
CA ARG A 26 12.38 0.50 -16.77
C ARG A 26 10.94 0.77 -17.14
N VAL A 27 10.03 0.03 -16.53
CA VAL A 27 8.60 0.36 -16.55
C VAL A 27 8.38 1.64 -15.74
N ILE A 28 7.60 2.54 -16.31
CA ILE A 28 7.26 3.82 -15.70
C ILE A 28 5.75 3.93 -15.49
N GLY A 29 5.34 4.60 -14.41
CA GLY A 29 4.02 5.14 -14.18
C GLY A 29 4.14 6.67 -14.14
N GLY A 30 3.68 7.32 -13.08
CA GLY A 30 3.75 8.78 -12.93
C GLY A 30 5.14 9.40 -12.81
N MET A 31 6.22 8.65 -12.91
CA MET A 31 7.63 9.09 -12.91
C MET A 31 8.13 9.79 -11.63
N LEU A 32 7.31 9.91 -10.59
CA LEU A 32 7.58 10.79 -9.45
C LEU A 32 8.83 10.39 -8.66
N TRP A 33 9.11 9.10 -8.51
CA TRP A 33 10.34 8.59 -7.90
C TRP A 33 11.45 8.40 -8.92
N VAL A 34 11.12 7.96 -10.11
CA VAL A 34 12.12 7.69 -11.16
C VAL A 34 12.88 8.95 -11.51
N LYS A 35 12.18 10.10 -11.65
CA LYS A 35 12.80 11.38 -12.00
C LYS A 35 13.77 11.95 -10.96
N THR A 36 13.65 11.55 -9.69
CA THR A 36 14.55 11.99 -8.61
C THR A 36 15.83 11.17 -8.53
N GLY A 37 15.88 10.05 -9.25
CA GLY A 37 17.06 9.20 -9.32
C GLY A 37 18.18 9.78 -10.17
N SER A 38 19.30 9.05 -10.19
CA SER A 38 20.46 9.31 -11.05
C SER A 38 20.74 8.09 -11.93
N GLY A 39 21.53 8.30 -12.99
CA GLY A 39 21.93 7.23 -13.90
C GLY A 39 21.21 7.27 -15.24
N SER A 40 21.33 6.19 -16.01
CA SER A 40 20.78 6.07 -17.36
C SER A 40 19.78 4.93 -17.45
N VAL A 41 18.65 5.22 -18.09
CA VAL A 41 17.63 4.23 -18.49
C VAL A 41 17.69 4.16 -20.03
N ASN A 42 17.87 2.95 -20.55
CA ASN A 42 17.90 2.74 -21.99
C ASN A 42 16.51 2.99 -22.60
N THR A 43 15.50 2.27 -22.13
CA THR A 43 14.11 2.47 -22.59
C THR A 43 13.18 2.65 -21.37
N ALA A 44 12.48 3.77 -21.31
CA ALA A 44 11.33 3.96 -20.43
C ALA A 44 10.10 3.33 -21.10
N ILE A 45 9.49 2.34 -20.43
CA ILE A 45 8.36 1.56 -20.91
C ILE A 45 7.11 2.11 -20.27
N ASP A 46 6.24 2.75 -21.04
CA ASP A 46 4.98 3.29 -20.57
C ASP A 46 3.83 2.31 -20.84
N LEU A 47 2.99 2.10 -19.85
CA LEU A 47 1.84 1.20 -19.89
C LEU A 47 0.50 1.94 -20.16
N CYS A 48 0.53 3.23 -20.48
CA CYS A 48 -0.68 4.07 -20.55
C CYS A 48 -1.72 3.62 -21.59
N ASP A 49 -1.31 2.88 -22.64
CA ASP A 49 -2.22 2.40 -23.68
C ASP A 49 -2.82 1.01 -23.39
N LEU A 50 -2.52 0.42 -22.22
CA LEU A 50 -2.93 -0.95 -21.90
C LEU A 50 -4.24 -1.05 -21.12
N GLY A 51 -4.96 0.07 -20.91
CA GLY A 51 -6.23 0.08 -20.18
C GLY A 51 -6.12 -0.31 -18.72
N LEU A 52 -4.97 -0.01 -18.08
CA LEU A 52 -4.70 -0.35 -16.67
C LEU A 52 -5.03 0.79 -15.68
N ASP A 53 -5.77 1.80 -16.11
CA ASP A 53 -6.09 3.03 -15.37
C ASP A 53 -7.52 3.07 -14.81
N GLY A 54 -8.25 1.94 -14.87
CA GLY A 54 -9.61 1.77 -14.36
C GLY A 54 -9.68 1.08 -13.01
N ILE A 55 -10.75 1.39 -12.27
CA ILE A 55 -11.20 0.63 -11.11
C ILE A 55 -12.52 -0.03 -11.49
N GLU A 56 -12.49 -1.33 -11.65
CA GLU A 56 -13.66 -2.15 -11.96
C GLU A 56 -14.19 -2.79 -10.68
N GLU A 57 -15.49 -3.01 -10.61
CA GLU A 57 -16.15 -3.61 -9.46
C GLU A 57 -17.19 -4.62 -9.91
N ASN A 58 -17.15 -5.78 -9.26
CA ASN A 58 -18.21 -6.78 -9.32
C ASN A 58 -18.66 -7.17 -7.89
N ASP A 59 -19.50 -8.19 -7.79
CA ASP A 59 -20.01 -8.63 -6.48
C ASP A 59 -18.93 -9.23 -5.58
N GLU A 60 -17.83 -9.71 -6.14
CA GLU A 60 -16.77 -10.42 -5.41
C GLU A 60 -15.55 -9.55 -5.08
N ALA A 61 -15.24 -8.53 -5.92
CA ALA A 61 -13.99 -7.80 -5.78
C ALA A 61 -14.02 -6.41 -6.44
N PHE A 62 -13.07 -5.57 -6.01
CA PHE A 62 -12.57 -4.43 -6.77
C PHE A 62 -11.30 -4.84 -7.50
N SER A 63 -11.26 -4.60 -8.82
CA SER A 63 -10.08 -4.78 -9.66
C SER A 63 -9.49 -3.41 -9.97
N ILE A 64 -8.32 -3.12 -9.41
CA ILE A 64 -7.67 -1.80 -9.45
C ILE A 64 -6.44 -1.90 -10.33
N GLY A 65 -6.48 -1.33 -11.52
CA GLY A 65 -5.38 -1.37 -12.49
C GLY A 65 -4.11 -0.69 -11.97
N ALA A 66 -2.95 -1.15 -12.41
CA ALA A 66 -1.66 -0.64 -11.95
C ALA A 66 -1.42 0.85 -12.28
N SER A 67 -2.04 1.37 -13.33
CA SER A 67 -1.95 2.78 -13.75
C SER A 67 -3.00 3.68 -13.09
N VAL A 68 -3.91 3.14 -12.29
CA VAL A 68 -4.85 3.94 -11.47
C VAL A 68 -4.06 4.91 -10.61
N THR A 69 -4.46 6.18 -10.63
CA THR A 69 -3.81 7.24 -9.86
C THR A 69 -4.26 7.22 -8.40
N LEU A 70 -3.41 7.75 -7.51
CA LEU A 70 -3.79 7.88 -6.11
C LEU A 70 -4.98 8.83 -5.92
N ARG A 71 -5.18 9.78 -6.86
CA ARG A 71 -6.35 10.66 -6.84
C ARG A 71 -7.64 9.89 -7.16
N GLN A 72 -7.62 8.95 -8.10
CA GLN A 72 -8.76 8.08 -8.36
C GLN A 72 -9.10 7.23 -7.13
N LEU A 73 -8.10 6.64 -6.44
CA LEU A 73 -8.33 5.95 -5.17
C LEU A 73 -8.98 6.86 -4.11
N GLU A 74 -8.46 8.10 -3.96
CA GLU A 74 -8.95 9.08 -2.97
C GLU A 74 -10.42 9.42 -3.18
N THR A 75 -10.86 9.52 -4.44
CA THR A 75 -12.19 9.99 -4.81
C THR A 75 -13.18 8.89 -5.15
N HIS A 76 -12.77 7.62 -5.13
CA HIS A 76 -13.65 6.50 -5.48
C HIS A 76 -14.60 6.18 -4.33
N GLU A 77 -15.87 6.58 -4.46
CA GLU A 77 -16.86 6.53 -3.38
C GLU A 77 -17.17 5.10 -2.92
N ARG A 78 -17.38 4.15 -3.86
CA ARG A 78 -17.72 2.76 -3.51
C ARG A 78 -16.57 2.04 -2.80
N LEU A 79 -15.32 2.26 -3.24
CA LEU A 79 -14.14 1.73 -2.55
C LEU A 79 -13.98 2.35 -1.17
N ALA A 80 -14.24 3.67 -1.03
CA ALA A 80 -14.22 4.34 0.27
C ALA A 80 -15.30 3.78 1.20
N ALA A 81 -16.51 3.54 0.70
CA ALA A 81 -17.60 2.94 1.49
C ALA A 81 -17.23 1.51 1.95
N TYR A 82 -16.77 0.65 1.04
CA TYR A 82 -16.34 -0.71 1.39
C TYR A 82 -15.21 -0.73 2.42
N THR A 83 -14.25 0.20 2.31
CA THR A 83 -13.07 0.23 3.19
C THR A 83 -13.25 1.13 4.41
N CYS A 84 -14.48 1.53 4.77
CA CYS A 84 -14.78 2.45 5.88
C CYS A 84 -13.93 3.74 5.82
N GLY A 85 -13.59 4.20 4.61
CA GLY A 85 -12.73 5.36 4.39
C GLY A 85 -11.24 5.12 4.55
N ALA A 86 -10.78 3.94 4.95
CA ALA A 86 -9.37 3.66 5.23
C ALA A 86 -8.45 3.92 4.02
N VAL A 87 -8.85 3.51 2.81
CA VAL A 87 -8.07 3.78 1.58
C VAL A 87 -7.98 5.29 1.31
N ARG A 88 -9.10 6.02 1.42
CA ARG A 88 -9.11 7.49 1.29
C ARG A 88 -8.19 8.14 2.31
N ASN A 89 -8.27 7.72 3.58
CA ASN A 89 -7.43 8.23 4.66
C ASN A 89 -5.94 7.96 4.45
N ALA A 90 -5.59 6.81 3.88
CA ALA A 90 -4.21 6.46 3.57
C ALA A 90 -3.60 7.35 2.48
N VAL A 91 -4.39 7.77 1.48
CA VAL A 91 -3.84 8.49 0.32
C VAL A 91 -4.01 10.01 0.38
N LYS A 92 -5.03 10.55 1.08
CA LYS A 92 -5.39 11.99 1.04
C LYS A 92 -4.27 12.96 1.40
N ASP A 93 -3.34 12.53 2.26
CA ASP A 93 -2.23 13.35 2.76
C ASP A 93 -0.88 13.02 2.08
N ILE A 94 -0.89 12.18 1.03
CA ILE A 94 0.31 11.94 0.22
C ILE A 94 0.57 13.18 -0.64
N VAL A 95 1.54 14.00 -0.20
CA VAL A 95 1.97 15.25 -0.84
C VAL A 95 0.77 16.16 -1.16
N GLY A 96 0.48 16.41 -2.42
CA GLY A 96 -0.62 17.28 -2.88
C GLY A 96 -1.44 16.62 -3.99
N VAL A 97 -2.55 17.27 -4.37
CA VAL A 97 -3.44 16.77 -5.44
C VAL A 97 -2.70 16.54 -6.75
N GLN A 98 -1.81 17.47 -7.14
CA GLN A 98 -1.02 17.35 -8.37
C GLN A 98 -0.14 16.11 -8.35
N PHE A 99 0.48 15.80 -7.20
CA PHE A 99 1.26 14.59 -7.04
C PHE A 99 0.38 13.33 -7.16
N ARG A 100 -0.78 13.32 -6.49
CA ARG A 100 -1.71 12.17 -6.51
C ARG A 100 -2.37 11.97 -7.87
N ASN A 101 -2.50 13.00 -8.70
CA ASN A 101 -2.94 12.87 -10.09
C ASN A 101 -1.93 12.13 -10.99
N MET A 102 -0.67 12.05 -10.58
CA MET A 102 0.41 11.38 -11.34
C MET A 102 0.89 10.09 -10.68
N ALA A 103 0.92 10.03 -9.35
CA ALA A 103 1.33 8.84 -8.62
C ALA A 103 0.34 7.71 -8.88
N THR A 104 0.86 6.51 -9.19
CA THR A 104 0.04 5.34 -9.52
C THR A 104 0.05 4.29 -8.42
N VAL A 105 -1.01 3.51 -8.37
CA VAL A 105 -1.11 2.32 -7.50
C VAL A 105 0.05 1.37 -7.79
N GLY A 106 0.29 1.05 -9.05
CA GLY A 106 1.38 0.17 -9.46
C GLY A 106 2.74 0.65 -8.97
N GLY A 107 3.04 1.96 -9.12
CA GLY A 107 4.29 2.54 -8.62
C GLY A 107 4.44 2.42 -7.10
N SER A 108 3.36 2.60 -6.36
CA SER A 108 3.33 2.52 -4.89
C SER A 108 3.48 1.09 -4.38
N ILE A 109 2.89 0.12 -5.07
CA ILE A 109 2.91 -1.31 -4.70
C ILE A 109 4.21 -1.97 -5.18
N TRP A 110 4.57 -1.79 -6.46
CA TRP A 110 5.79 -2.39 -7.02
C TRP A 110 7.05 -1.93 -6.30
N GLY A 111 7.10 -0.65 -5.91
CA GLY A 111 8.23 -0.07 -5.20
C GLY A 111 8.51 -0.69 -3.83
N ARG A 112 7.52 -1.33 -3.19
CA ARG A 112 7.60 -1.96 -1.86
C ARG A 112 8.32 -1.10 -0.84
N PHE A 113 8.21 0.23 -1.00
CA PHE A 113 8.84 1.18 -0.07
C PHE A 113 8.21 1.05 1.32
N GLY A 114 9.07 1.00 2.34
CA GLY A 114 8.62 0.86 3.72
C GLY A 114 7.69 1.98 4.20
N PHE A 115 7.76 3.15 3.57
CA PHE A 115 6.91 4.32 3.85
C PHE A 115 5.62 4.36 3.00
N SER A 116 5.34 3.35 2.18
CA SER A 116 4.16 3.36 1.31
C SER A 116 2.87 3.21 2.12
N ASP A 117 2.13 4.30 2.24
CA ASP A 117 0.78 4.32 2.82
C ASP A 117 -0.16 3.36 2.06
N VAL A 118 -0.04 3.36 0.72
CA VAL A 118 -0.84 2.52 -0.18
C VAL A 118 -0.59 1.03 0.09
N LEU A 119 0.68 0.60 0.16
CA LEU A 119 1.00 -0.79 0.47
C LEU A 119 0.52 -1.17 1.88
N THR A 120 0.68 -0.27 2.86
CA THR A 120 0.27 -0.51 4.24
C THR A 120 -1.23 -0.75 4.36
N VAL A 121 -2.06 0.08 3.73
CA VAL A 121 -3.52 -0.07 3.80
C VAL A 121 -4.02 -1.31 3.05
N PHE A 122 -3.50 -1.60 1.86
CA PHE A 122 -3.94 -2.79 1.12
C PHE A 122 -3.47 -4.12 1.74
N LEU A 123 -2.34 -4.14 2.46
CA LEU A 123 -1.91 -5.31 3.24
C LEU A 123 -2.86 -5.64 4.40
N SER A 124 -3.67 -4.70 4.85
CA SER A 124 -4.68 -4.97 5.88
C SER A 124 -5.95 -5.62 5.31
N MET A 125 -6.09 -5.72 4.00
CA MET A 125 -7.26 -6.25 3.31
C MET A 125 -7.03 -7.68 2.82
N ASP A 126 -8.10 -8.35 2.40
CA ASP A 126 -8.01 -9.55 1.57
C ASP A 126 -7.69 -9.11 0.14
N CYS A 127 -6.39 -9.01 -0.16
CA CYS A 127 -5.90 -8.39 -1.37
C CYS A 127 -4.85 -9.25 -2.07
N ASP A 128 -5.07 -9.47 -3.36
CA ASP A 128 -4.11 -10.12 -4.26
C ASP A 128 -3.49 -9.10 -5.23
N VAL A 129 -2.38 -9.50 -5.84
CA VAL A 129 -1.81 -8.86 -7.03
C VAL A 129 -1.89 -9.80 -8.21
N GLU A 130 -2.14 -9.25 -9.38
CA GLU A 130 -1.96 -9.97 -10.65
C GLU A 130 -0.70 -9.48 -11.34
N LEU A 131 0.22 -10.41 -11.59
CA LEU A 131 1.40 -10.21 -12.40
C LEU A 131 1.20 -10.84 -13.78
N TYR A 132 1.76 -10.25 -14.82
CA TYR A 132 1.55 -10.72 -16.20
C TYR A 132 1.98 -12.18 -16.41
N ARG A 133 3.14 -12.59 -15.93
CA ARG A 133 3.64 -13.98 -16.00
C ARG A 133 3.46 -14.73 -14.69
N GLY A 134 3.58 -14.04 -13.57
CA GLY A 134 3.49 -14.63 -12.24
C GLY A 134 2.06 -14.99 -11.81
N GLY A 135 1.05 -14.54 -12.56
CA GLY A 135 -0.37 -14.75 -12.24
C GLY A 135 -0.81 -14.06 -10.96
N VAL A 136 -1.90 -14.56 -10.39
CA VAL A 136 -2.51 -14.00 -9.17
C VAL A 136 -1.83 -14.60 -7.93
N MET A 137 -1.48 -13.73 -6.98
CA MET A 137 -0.91 -14.15 -5.68
C MET A 137 -1.28 -13.16 -4.57
N PRO A 138 -1.31 -13.60 -3.29
CA PRO A 138 -1.55 -12.70 -2.17
C PRO A 138 -0.57 -11.53 -2.15
N LEU A 139 -1.09 -10.31 -1.89
CA LEU A 139 -0.27 -9.09 -1.79
C LEU A 139 0.82 -9.23 -0.73
N GLU A 140 0.55 -9.91 0.39
CA GLU A 140 1.53 -10.14 1.45
C GLU A 140 2.73 -10.96 0.94
N ARG A 141 2.47 -12.02 0.15
CA ARG A 141 3.52 -12.81 -0.50
C ARG A 141 4.33 -11.95 -1.48
N PHE A 142 3.65 -11.17 -2.32
CA PHE A 142 4.29 -10.25 -3.25
C PHE A 142 5.17 -9.22 -2.52
N ALA A 143 4.70 -8.65 -1.41
CA ALA A 143 5.46 -7.66 -0.64
C ALA A 143 6.74 -8.23 0.00
N ALA A 144 6.75 -9.53 0.31
CA ALA A 144 7.89 -10.23 0.90
C ALA A 144 8.94 -10.72 -0.12
N MET A 145 8.52 -10.98 -1.37
CA MET A 145 9.42 -11.56 -2.39
C MET A 145 10.45 -10.55 -2.91
N ASP A 146 11.50 -11.07 -3.52
CA ASP A 146 12.51 -10.25 -4.19
C ASP A 146 11.98 -9.60 -5.47
N TYR A 147 12.64 -8.51 -5.90
CA TYR A 147 12.30 -7.86 -7.16
C TYR A 147 12.58 -8.79 -8.34
N ASN A 148 11.62 -8.88 -9.23
CA ASN A 148 11.74 -9.56 -10.51
C ASN A 148 11.50 -8.56 -11.66
N ARG A 149 11.35 -9.05 -12.88
CA ARG A 149 11.14 -8.23 -14.07
C ARG A 149 9.77 -8.49 -14.71
N ASP A 150 8.80 -8.89 -13.91
CA ASP A 150 7.43 -9.04 -14.34
C ASP A 150 6.72 -7.67 -14.46
N ILE A 151 5.49 -7.66 -14.90
CA ILE A 151 4.62 -6.48 -14.99
C ILE A 151 3.49 -6.65 -13.98
N LEU A 152 3.32 -5.69 -13.09
CA LEU A 152 2.14 -5.60 -12.23
C LEU A 152 0.96 -5.11 -13.07
N VAL A 153 -0.08 -5.92 -13.17
CA VAL A 153 -1.28 -5.63 -13.96
C VAL A 153 -2.31 -4.91 -13.10
N ARG A 154 -2.68 -5.49 -11.95
CA ARG A 154 -3.70 -4.93 -11.05
C ARG A 154 -3.58 -5.43 -9.62
N LEU A 155 -4.27 -4.75 -8.72
CA LEU A 155 -4.67 -5.27 -7.41
C LEU A 155 -6.09 -5.83 -7.51
N ILE A 156 -6.35 -6.89 -6.74
CA ILE A 156 -7.67 -7.50 -6.60
C ILE A 156 -8.02 -7.46 -5.12
N VAL A 157 -8.93 -6.56 -4.72
CA VAL A 157 -9.41 -6.44 -3.34
C VAL A 157 -10.71 -7.22 -3.24
N ARG A 158 -10.67 -8.39 -2.58
CA ARG A 158 -11.86 -9.23 -2.39
C ARG A 158 -12.83 -8.56 -1.42
N LYS A 159 -14.12 -8.68 -1.68
CA LYS A 159 -15.18 -8.12 -0.83
C LYS A 159 -15.51 -9.04 0.34
N THR A 160 -14.50 -9.63 0.96
CA THR A 160 -14.65 -10.33 2.23
C THR A 160 -15.22 -9.35 3.27
N PRO A 161 -16.32 -9.69 3.97
CA PRO A 161 -16.87 -8.82 5.00
C PRO A 161 -15.80 -8.40 6.00
N GLY A 162 -15.74 -7.11 6.32
CA GLY A 162 -14.70 -6.62 7.21
C GLY A 162 -14.80 -5.13 7.51
N ARG A 163 -14.04 -4.68 8.48
CA ARG A 163 -13.90 -3.28 8.90
C ARG A 163 -12.44 -2.88 8.81
N PHE A 164 -12.19 -1.63 8.46
CA PHE A 164 -10.84 -1.15 8.17
C PHE A 164 -10.65 0.23 8.78
N ALA A 165 -9.51 0.44 9.42
CA ALA A 165 -9.09 1.74 9.92
C ALA A 165 -7.65 2.03 9.50
N TYR A 166 -7.34 3.30 9.24
CA TYR A 166 -6.00 3.73 8.87
C TYR A 166 -5.62 4.99 9.64
N GLN A 167 -4.48 4.92 10.33
CA GLN A 167 -3.89 6.00 11.10
C GLN A 167 -2.45 6.24 10.67
N SER A 168 -1.98 7.48 10.71
CA SER A 168 -0.57 7.79 10.48
C SER A 168 -0.11 8.98 11.32
N MET A 169 1.15 8.96 11.74
CA MET A 169 1.82 10.11 12.32
C MET A 169 2.82 10.67 11.31
N ARG A 170 2.75 11.97 11.07
CA ARG A 170 3.63 12.71 10.16
C ARG A 170 4.18 13.95 10.89
N ASN A 171 5.39 14.36 10.57
CA ASN A 171 5.94 15.61 11.12
C ASN A 171 5.23 16.84 10.54
N GLN A 172 4.86 16.77 9.27
CA GLN A 172 3.98 17.72 8.58
C GLN A 172 2.92 16.94 7.83
N ARG A 173 1.74 17.51 7.65
CA ARG A 173 0.56 16.83 7.09
C ARG A 173 0.86 16.06 5.79
N THR A 174 1.65 16.63 4.90
CA THR A 174 1.93 16.07 3.57
C THR A 174 3.30 15.42 3.43
N ASP A 175 4.05 15.28 4.55
CA ASP A 175 5.34 14.58 4.57
C ASP A 175 5.16 13.06 4.56
N PHE A 176 6.26 12.32 4.44
CA PHE A 176 6.26 10.88 4.68
C PHE A 176 5.85 10.55 6.11
N PRO A 177 5.16 9.44 6.34
CA PRO A 177 4.80 9.04 7.68
C PRO A 177 6.05 8.71 8.53
N VAL A 178 6.00 9.09 9.80
CA VAL A 178 6.92 8.58 10.82
C VAL A 178 6.57 7.13 11.14
N ILE A 179 5.27 6.85 11.29
CA ILE A 179 4.64 5.52 11.32
C ILE A 179 3.32 5.60 10.57
N ALA A 180 3.02 4.55 9.81
CA ALA A 180 1.72 4.26 9.21
C ALA A 180 1.17 2.98 9.86
N CYS A 181 -0.11 2.98 10.19
CA CYS A 181 -0.79 1.87 10.85
C CYS A 181 -2.15 1.63 10.18
N ALA A 182 -2.40 0.43 9.72
CA ALA A 182 -3.73 -0.03 9.34
C ALA A 182 -4.15 -1.17 10.28
N VAL A 183 -5.37 -1.12 10.78
CA VAL A 183 -5.96 -2.22 11.54
C VAL A 183 -7.23 -2.66 10.82
N SER A 184 -7.44 -3.94 10.74
CA SER A 184 -8.64 -4.50 10.12
C SER A 184 -9.17 -5.72 10.87
N GLU A 185 -10.46 -5.90 10.72
CA GLU A 185 -11.15 -7.17 10.94
C GLU A 185 -11.63 -7.66 9.57
N VAL A 186 -11.24 -8.84 9.15
CA VAL A 186 -11.59 -9.42 7.85
C VAL A 186 -12.02 -10.86 8.06
N GLY A 187 -13.29 -11.16 7.77
CA GLY A 187 -13.83 -12.50 7.98
C GLY A 187 -13.70 -12.99 9.43
N GLY A 188 -13.81 -12.11 10.42
CA GLY A 188 -13.66 -12.43 11.83
C GLY A 188 -12.21 -12.47 12.36
N ALA A 189 -11.20 -12.24 11.50
CA ALA A 189 -9.80 -12.24 11.89
C ALA A 189 -9.22 -10.82 11.96
N TYR A 190 -8.61 -10.48 13.10
CA TYR A 190 -7.98 -9.17 13.30
C TYR A 190 -6.51 -9.18 12.89
N ARG A 191 -6.06 -8.07 12.29
CA ARG A 191 -4.65 -7.82 11.98
C ARG A 191 -4.30 -6.34 12.06
N ALA A 192 -3.05 -6.07 12.37
CA ALA A 192 -2.44 -4.74 12.24
C ALA A 192 -1.33 -4.80 11.19
N VAL A 193 -1.20 -3.74 10.39
CA VAL A 193 -0.11 -3.58 9.43
C VAL A 193 0.64 -2.30 9.75
N ILE A 194 1.94 -2.42 10.02
CA ILE A 194 2.79 -1.30 10.41
C ILE A 194 3.78 -0.97 9.30
N GLY A 195 3.62 0.21 8.70
CA GLY A 195 4.54 0.80 7.72
C GLY A 195 5.40 1.90 8.31
N ALA A 196 6.34 2.40 7.52
CA ALA A 196 7.28 3.49 7.88
C ALA A 196 8.16 3.22 9.13
N ARG A 197 8.35 1.97 9.48
CA ARG A 197 9.14 1.54 10.65
C ARG A 197 10.68 1.51 10.45
N PRO A 198 11.30 2.26 9.59
CA PRO A 198 12.37 2.07 8.61
C PRO A 198 12.66 0.59 8.31
N GLY A 199 11.84 0.04 7.43
CA GLY A 199 11.85 -1.35 6.97
C GLY A 199 10.58 -1.61 6.17
N ARG A 200 10.44 -2.80 5.60
CA ARG A 200 9.21 -3.20 4.87
C ARG A 200 8.01 -3.17 5.83
N ALA A 201 6.83 -2.86 5.31
CA ALA A 201 5.60 -2.97 6.09
C ALA A 201 5.44 -4.40 6.64
N MET A 202 4.96 -4.51 7.88
CA MET A 202 4.84 -5.77 8.59
C MET A 202 3.40 -6.02 9.00
N VAL A 203 2.89 -7.20 8.69
CA VAL A 203 1.58 -7.68 9.11
C VAL A 203 1.74 -8.43 10.44
N VAL A 204 0.92 -8.08 11.41
CA VAL A 204 0.81 -8.76 12.71
C VAL A 204 -0.63 -9.19 12.90
N ARG A 205 -0.88 -10.49 13.00
CA ARG A 205 -2.20 -11.06 13.23
C ARG A 205 -2.47 -11.18 14.73
N ASP A 206 -3.73 -11.12 15.12
CA ASP A 206 -4.16 -11.33 16.51
C ASP A 206 -4.16 -12.84 16.86
N GLU A 207 -2.94 -13.40 16.98
CA GLU A 207 -2.73 -14.82 17.28
C GLU A 207 -3.15 -15.21 18.70
N GLU A 208 -3.24 -14.23 19.60
CA GLU A 208 -3.66 -14.42 21.00
C GLU A 208 -5.16 -14.16 21.21
N CYS A 209 -5.91 -13.91 20.12
CA CYS A 209 -7.35 -13.66 20.15
C CYS A 209 -7.77 -12.53 21.12
N LEU A 210 -6.94 -11.49 21.25
CA LEU A 210 -7.14 -10.38 22.17
C LEU A 210 -8.38 -9.54 21.83
N LEU A 211 -8.77 -9.51 20.55
CA LEU A 211 -9.93 -8.78 20.06
C LEU A 211 -11.15 -9.69 19.77
N ALA A 212 -11.04 -11.02 19.96
CA ALA A 212 -12.10 -11.97 19.61
C ALA A 212 -13.39 -11.77 20.43
N GLY A 213 -13.27 -11.26 21.67
CA GLY A 213 -14.41 -10.92 22.53
C GLY A 213 -15.05 -9.56 22.25
N GLY A 214 -14.62 -8.90 21.18
CA GLY A 214 -15.01 -7.53 20.83
C GLY A 214 -13.93 -6.51 21.16
N VAL A 215 -14.02 -5.37 20.48
CA VAL A 215 -13.08 -4.26 20.68
C VAL A 215 -13.55 -3.36 21.79
N THR A 216 -12.83 -3.38 22.92
CA THR A 216 -12.99 -2.48 24.05
C THR A 216 -11.71 -1.68 24.26
N PRO A 217 -11.69 -0.59 25.06
CA PRO A 217 -10.45 0.12 25.39
C PRO A 217 -9.37 -0.80 25.96
N GLU A 218 -9.74 -1.79 26.76
CA GLU A 218 -8.84 -2.75 27.39
C GLU A 218 -8.24 -3.71 26.34
N SER A 219 -9.10 -4.33 25.52
CA SER A 219 -8.65 -5.29 24.48
C SER A 219 -7.85 -4.58 23.39
N ALA A 220 -8.23 -3.36 22.98
CA ALA A 220 -7.48 -2.55 22.02
C ALA A 220 -6.07 -2.20 22.55
N ARG A 221 -5.95 -1.85 23.84
CA ARG A 221 -4.65 -1.57 24.47
C ARG A 221 -3.78 -2.82 24.57
N ALA A 222 -4.38 -3.98 24.92
CA ALA A 222 -3.68 -5.26 24.97
C ALA A 222 -3.14 -5.61 23.57
N PHE A 223 -3.97 -5.54 22.53
CA PHE A 223 -3.57 -5.79 21.15
C PHE A 223 -2.48 -4.82 20.68
N ALA A 224 -2.59 -3.53 20.99
CA ALA A 224 -1.57 -2.54 20.66
C ALA A 224 -0.22 -2.84 21.34
N GLY A 225 -0.23 -3.31 22.58
CA GLY A 225 0.96 -3.78 23.29
C GLY A 225 1.60 -4.99 22.62
N PHE A 226 0.79 -5.97 22.24
CA PHE A 226 1.20 -7.16 21.51
C PHE A 226 1.85 -6.81 20.15
N VAL A 227 1.21 -5.95 19.35
CA VAL A 227 1.74 -5.49 18.06
C VAL A 227 3.08 -4.76 18.25
N ALA A 228 3.16 -3.83 19.22
CA ALA A 228 4.38 -3.08 19.48
C ALA A 228 5.56 -3.97 19.93
N GLY A 229 5.29 -5.06 20.63
CA GLY A 229 6.30 -6.05 21.02
C GLY A 229 6.84 -6.88 19.86
N ARG A 230 6.07 -7.01 18.77
CA ARG A 230 6.44 -7.82 17.59
C ARG A 230 7.03 -7.02 16.43
N VAL A 231 6.82 -5.71 16.40
CA VAL A 231 7.27 -4.84 15.31
C VAL A 231 8.60 -4.18 15.65
N PRO A 232 9.73 -4.63 15.08
CA PRO A 232 11.01 -3.94 15.25
C PRO A 232 10.98 -2.59 14.53
N THR A 233 11.30 -1.53 15.24
CA THR A 233 11.43 -0.17 14.73
C THR A 233 12.88 0.28 14.70
N GLN A 234 13.22 1.24 13.83
CA GLN A 234 14.56 1.79 13.71
C GLN A 234 14.53 3.33 13.71
N SER A 235 15.67 3.94 14.07
CA SER A 235 15.84 5.39 14.02
C SER A 235 16.23 5.87 12.63
N ASN A 236 15.75 7.06 12.25
CA ASN A 236 16.25 7.84 11.12
C ASN A 236 16.01 9.34 11.38
N VAL A 237 16.24 10.19 10.37
CA VAL A 237 16.06 11.66 10.48
C VAL A 237 14.64 12.11 10.88
N ARG A 238 13.62 11.25 10.74
CA ARG A 238 12.21 11.57 11.05
C ARG A 238 11.80 11.22 12.48
N GLY A 239 12.52 10.32 13.15
CA GLY A 239 12.20 9.92 14.52
C GLY A 239 13.05 8.77 15.01
N SER A 240 13.15 8.66 16.35
CA SER A 240 13.86 7.57 17.02
C SER A 240 13.08 6.26 16.99
N ALA A 241 13.77 5.13 17.20
CA ALA A 241 13.15 3.82 17.35
C ALA A 241 12.15 3.79 18.52
N GLN A 242 12.53 4.36 19.68
CA GLN A 242 11.65 4.43 20.85
C GLN A 242 10.36 5.20 20.56
N TYR A 243 10.47 6.37 19.90
CA TYR A 243 9.31 7.16 19.51
C TYR A 243 8.39 6.37 18.57
N ARG A 244 8.95 5.67 17.58
CA ARG A 244 8.17 4.82 16.69
C ARG A 244 7.50 3.66 17.39
N THR A 245 8.17 3.00 18.34
CA THR A 245 7.52 1.93 19.13
C THR A 245 6.34 2.47 19.93
N GLN A 246 6.47 3.67 20.49
CA GLN A 246 5.35 4.32 21.17
C GLN A 246 4.22 4.67 20.20
N LEU A 247 4.55 5.18 19.00
CA LEU A 247 3.56 5.45 17.96
C LEU A 247 2.85 4.19 17.48
N VAL A 248 3.54 3.06 17.36
CA VAL A 248 2.91 1.77 17.03
C VAL A 248 1.83 1.43 18.05
N ARG A 249 2.09 1.57 19.36
CA ARG A 249 1.07 1.36 20.40
C ARG A 249 -0.12 2.29 20.21
N VAL A 250 0.13 3.60 20.18
CA VAL A 250 -0.94 4.61 20.16
C VAL A 250 -1.79 4.50 18.90
N LEU A 251 -1.16 4.34 17.73
CA LEU A 251 -1.91 4.30 16.47
C LEU A 251 -2.66 2.96 16.29
N THR A 252 -2.11 1.85 16.79
CA THR A 252 -2.81 0.56 16.77
C THR A 252 -4.01 0.58 17.71
N GLU A 253 -3.86 1.11 18.94
CA GLU A 253 -4.99 1.26 19.89
C GLU A 253 -6.10 2.13 19.29
N ARG A 254 -5.76 3.30 18.73
CA ARG A 254 -6.74 4.20 18.08
C ARG A 254 -7.42 3.56 16.88
N ALA A 255 -6.66 2.92 16.00
CA ALA A 255 -7.21 2.26 14.82
C ALA A 255 -8.09 1.06 15.19
N ALA A 256 -7.75 0.31 16.25
CA ALA A 256 -8.60 -0.76 16.75
C ALA A 256 -9.92 -0.22 17.30
N LEU A 257 -9.89 0.87 18.10
CA LEU A 257 -11.11 1.51 18.61
C LEU A 257 -11.98 2.08 17.49
N GLU A 258 -11.38 2.65 16.45
CA GLU A 258 -12.10 3.14 15.26
C GLU A 258 -12.91 2.02 14.58
N LEU A 259 -12.43 0.76 14.60
CA LEU A 259 -13.20 -0.38 14.07
C LEU A 259 -14.49 -0.65 14.85
N ALA A 260 -14.53 -0.33 16.14
CA ALA A 260 -15.72 -0.52 16.96
C ALA A 260 -16.80 0.55 16.70
N GLU A 261 -16.41 1.72 16.15
CA GLU A 261 -17.33 2.81 15.84
C GLU A 261 -17.99 2.67 14.45
N VAL A 262 -17.48 1.74 13.63
CA VAL A 262 -18.04 1.44 12.31
C VAL A 262 -19.16 0.42 12.47
N GLU A 263 -20.42 0.89 12.41
CA GLU A 263 -21.62 0.06 12.37
C GLU A 263 -21.89 -0.51 10.97
#